data_a89a8516c81020a8816eb4e48e72b0f7
#
_entry.id   a89a8516c81020a8816eb4e48e72b0f7
#
_cell.length_a   1.000
_cell.length_b   1.000
_cell.length_c   1.000
_cell.angle_alpha   90.00
_cell.angle_beta   90.00
_cell.angle_gamma   90.00
#
_symmetry.space_group_name_H-M   'P 1'
#
loop_
_entity.id
_entity.type
_entity.pdbx_description
1 polymer ?
#
loop_
_entity_poly.entity_id
_entity_poly.type
_entity_poly.pdbx_seq_one_letter_code
_entity_poly.pdbx_strand_id
1 'polypeptide(L)'
;MVIFIFFLPLVVFADSAKSSIVMDLDSGRILYENNANDKRLIASVTKIMTAILAIENGNLNKKITVGEEVLSMYGTNIYIEVGEKMRLRDLIYGLLLRSGNDASVVIARAIGGSEEKFVKMMNQKAHAIGMKNTIFKNPHGLDEESENYSTAY
;
A
#
# COMPACT_ATOMS: atom_id res chain seq x y z
N MET A 1 26.96 -54.67 14.60
CA MET A 1 27.02 -53.25 14.93
C MET A 1 25.87 -52.58 14.17
N VAL A 2 24.78 -52.19 14.85
CA VAL A 2 23.60 -51.55 14.23
C VAL A 2 23.75 -50.06 14.43
N ILE A 3 23.88 -49.31 13.31
CA ILE A 3 23.96 -47.86 13.34
C ILE A 3 22.52 -47.30 13.32
N PHE A 4 22.07 -46.72 14.44
CA PHE A 4 20.85 -45.97 14.52
C PHE A 4 21.09 -44.55 13.96
N ILE A 5 20.58 -44.25 12.75
CA ILE A 5 20.57 -42.90 12.20
C ILE A 5 19.35 -42.18 12.77
N PHE A 6 19.57 -41.26 13.71
CA PHE A 6 18.53 -40.34 14.19
C PHE A 6 18.28 -39.27 13.14
N PHE A 7 17.16 -39.36 12.44
CA PHE A 7 16.63 -38.24 11.66
C PHE A 7 16.02 -37.19 12.62
N LEU A 8 16.77 -36.15 12.94
CA LEU A 8 16.21 -35.00 13.58
C LEU A 8 15.41 -34.22 12.51
N PRO A 9 14.10 -33.95 12.71
CA PRO A 9 13.34 -33.10 11.78
C PRO A 9 13.94 -31.71 11.81
N LEU A 10 14.50 -31.30 10.69
CA LEU A 10 14.93 -29.90 10.49
C LEU A 10 13.65 -29.07 10.32
N VAL A 11 13.25 -28.36 11.37
CA VAL A 11 12.16 -27.38 11.27
C VAL A 11 12.72 -26.17 10.53
N VAL A 12 12.49 -26.10 9.23
CA VAL A 12 12.82 -24.95 8.41
C VAL A 12 11.70 -23.92 8.57
N PHE A 13 11.94 -22.86 9.32
CA PHE A 13 11.07 -21.68 9.30
C PHE A 13 11.32 -20.94 8.00
N ALA A 14 10.37 -21.00 7.08
CA ALA A 14 10.48 -20.38 5.75
C ALA A 14 10.04 -18.90 5.73
N ASP A 15 9.73 -18.29 6.88
CA ASP A 15 9.36 -16.88 6.96
C ASP A 15 10.61 -16.00 7.03
N SER A 16 10.94 -15.37 5.91
CA SER A 16 12.03 -14.37 5.79
C SER A 16 11.55 -12.93 6.00
N ALA A 17 10.26 -12.70 6.24
CA ALA A 17 9.70 -11.39 6.47
C ALA A 17 10.18 -10.81 7.81
N LYS A 18 10.47 -9.50 7.82
CA LYS A 18 10.85 -8.80 9.06
C LYS A 18 9.69 -8.68 10.05
N SER A 19 8.47 -8.64 9.55
CA SER A 19 7.23 -8.65 10.34
C SER A 19 6.16 -9.42 9.56
N SER A 20 5.41 -10.27 10.25
CA SER A 20 4.34 -11.06 9.63
C SER A 20 3.22 -11.33 10.63
N ILE A 21 2.03 -11.54 10.10
CA ILE A 21 0.84 -11.95 10.83
C ILE A 21 0.00 -12.87 9.96
N VAL A 22 -0.57 -13.90 10.56
CA VAL A 22 -1.62 -14.73 9.97
C VAL A 22 -2.83 -14.67 10.88
N MET A 23 -3.95 -14.28 10.33
CA MET A 23 -5.19 -14.08 11.07
C MET A 23 -6.33 -14.83 10.40
N ASP A 24 -7.18 -15.45 11.20
CA ASP A 24 -8.46 -15.96 10.74
C ASP A 24 -9.39 -14.80 10.42
N LEU A 25 -9.89 -14.76 9.18
CA LEU A 25 -10.64 -13.61 8.68
C LEU A 25 -12.00 -13.43 9.36
N ASP A 26 -12.65 -14.52 9.73
CA ASP A 26 -14.01 -14.49 10.29
C ASP A 26 -14.02 -14.15 11.78
N SER A 27 -13.10 -14.75 12.54
CA SER A 27 -13.02 -14.57 14.00
C SER A 27 -12.06 -13.48 14.45
N GLY A 28 -11.17 -13.00 13.57
CA GLY A 28 -10.10 -12.08 13.92
C GLY A 28 -8.99 -12.71 14.79
N ARG A 29 -8.99 -14.05 14.97
CA ARG A 29 -8.01 -14.74 15.80
C ARG A 29 -6.66 -14.78 15.14
N ILE A 30 -5.62 -14.34 15.85
CA ILE A 30 -4.24 -14.46 15.39
C ILE A 30 -3.81 -15.93 15.49
N LEU A 31 -3.35 -16.50 14.37
CA LEU A 31 -2.87 -17.87 14.24
C LEU A 31 -1.34 -17.92 14.31
N TYR A 32 -0.67 -16.88 13.84
CA TYR A 32 0.78 -16.74 13.86
C TYR A 32 1.14 -15.25 13.81
N GLU A 33 2.19 -14.87 14.53
CA GLU A 33 2.76 -13.54 14.44
C GLU A 33 4.28 -13.56 14.63
N ASN A 34 4.96 -12.66 13.93
CA ASN A 34 6.38 -12.39 14.11
C ASN A 34 6.60 -10.87 13.99
N ASN A 35 7.05 -10.24 15.07
CA ASN A 35 7.27 -8.78 15.14
C ASN A 35 6.07 -7.97 14.58
N ALA A 36 4.84 -8.46 14.77
CA ALA A 36 3.65 -7.92 14.10
C ALA A 36 3.32 -6.49 14.51
N ASN A 37 3.78 -6.03 15.67
CA ASN A 37 3.57 -4.69 16.22
C ASN A 37 4.72 -3.71 15.95
N ASP A 38 5.80 -4.16 15.29
CA ASP A 38 6.90 -3.29 14.92
C ASP A 38 6.47 -2.33 13.81
N LYS A 39 6.72 -1.03 14.01
CA LYS A 39 6.51 -0.03 12.97
C LYS A 39 7.56 -0.16 11.89
N ARG A 40 7.11 -0.26 10.65
CA ARG A 40 7.98 -0.42 9.48
C ARG A 40 7.60 0.53 8.37
N LEU A 41 8.59 0.98 7.61
CA LEU A 41 8.37 1.64 6.33
C LEU A 41 7.67 0.66 5.41
N ILE A 42 6.59 1.09 4.78
CA ILE A 42 5.70 0.21 4.00
C ILE A 42 5.83 0.40 2.50
N ALA A 43 6.61 1.37 2.07
CA ALA A 43 6.87 1.62 0.65
C ALA A 43 5.59 1.52 -0.19
N SER A 44 5.62 0.81 -1.30
CA SER A 44 4.48 0.68 -2.23
C SER A 44 3.24 -0.05 -1.67
N VAL A 45 3.31 -0.67 -0.48
CA VAL A 45 2.11 -1.18 0.22
C VAL A 45 1.12 -0.04 0.51
N THR A 46 1.61 1.18 0.67
CA THR A 46 0.81 2.42 0.74
C THR A 46 -0.27 2.51 -0.33
N LYS A 47 0.00 2.04 -1.54
CA LYS A 47 -0.91 2.14 -2.69
C LYS A 47 -2.21 1.34 -2.53
N ILE A 48 -2.24 0.39 -1.61
CA ILE A 48 -3.47 -0.33 -1.23
C ILE A 48 -4.48 0.67 -0.63
N MET A 49 -4.03 1.53 0.29
CA MET A 49 -4.90 2.55 0.88
C MET A 49 -5.34 3.58 -0.17
N THR A 50 -4.44 3.97 -1.07
CA THR A 50 -4.77 4.86 -2.20
C THR A 50 -5.86 4.26 -3.09
N ALA A 51 -5.76 2.97 -3.42
CA ALA A 51 -6.77 2.27 -4.20
C ALA A 51 -8.12 2.15 -3.47
N ILE A 52 -8.11 1.82 -2.17
CA ILE A 52 -9.32 1.74 -1.35
C ILE A 52 -10.08 3.07 -1.38
N LEU A 53 -9.40 4.18 -1.12
CA LEU A 53 -10.03 5.50 -1.15
C LEU A 53 -10.54 5.88 -2.53
N ALA A 54 -9.81 5.52 -3.60
CA ALA A 54 -10.24 5.76 -4.96
C ALA A 54 -11.54 5.00 -5.31
N ILE A 55 -11.65 3.75 -4.85
CA ILE A 55 -12.83 2.90 -5.10
C ILE A 55 -14.03 3.39 -4.27
N GLU A 56 -13.81 3.74 -3.01
CA GLU A 56 -14.89 4.16 -2.11
C GLU A 56 -15.45 5.55 -2.43
N ASN A 57 -14.61 6.47 -2.92
CA ASN A 57 -14.98 7.89 -3.07
C ASN A 57 -15.08 8.34 -4.54
N GLY A 58 -14.69 7.49 -5.50
CA GLY A 58 -14.62 7.84 -6.91
C GLY A 58 -15.63 7.12 -7.80
N ASN A 59 -15.91 7.73 -8.94
CA ASN A 59 -16.61 7.05 -10.02
C ASN A 59 -15.57 6.38 -10.94
N LEU A 60 -15.50 5.04 -10.93
CA LEU A 60 -14.52 4.25 -11.68
C LEU A 60 -14.51 4.50 -13.19
N ASN A 61 -15.65 4.91 -13.76
CA ASN A 61 -15.79 5.20 -15.19
C ASN A 61 -15.49 6.66 -15.54
N LYS A 62 -15.33 7.55 -14.54
CA LYS A 62 -14.99 8.96 -14.76
C LYS A 62 -13.62 9.06 -15.41
N LYS A 63 -13.53 9.83 -16.51
CA LYS A 63 -12.26 10.23 -17.11
C LYS A 63 -11.64 11.36 -16.31
N ILE A 64 -10.39 11.18 -15.96
CA ILE A 64 -9.56 12.14 -15.22
C ILE A 64 -8.52 12.66 -16.18
N THR A 65 -8.36 13.96 -16.26
CA THR A 65 -7.28 14.58 -17.02
C THR A 65 -6.05 14.65 -16.14
N VAL A 66 -4.95 14.09 -16.61
CA VAL A 66 -3.64 14.10 -15.96
C VAL A 66 -3.10 15.54 -15.95
N GLY A 67 -2.68 16.02 -14.81
CA GLY A 67 -2.08 17.34 -14.65
C GLY A 67 -0.56 17.28 -14.48
N GLU A 68 0.03 18.42 -14.10
CA GLU A 68 1.48 18.56 -13.92
C GLU A 68 2.04 17.80 -12.72
N GLU A 69 1.19 17.30 -11.82
CA GLU A 69 1.59 16.51 -10.64
C GLU A 69 2.44 15.30 -10.99
N VAL A 70 2.35 14.77 -12.21
CA VAL A 70 3.14 13.60 -12.66
C VAL A 70 4.59 13.94 -12.98
N LEU A 71 4.90 15.21 -13.26
CA LEU A 71 6.23 15.65 -13.66
C LEU A 71 7.29 15.49 -12.56
N SER A 72 6.86 15.55 -11.30
CA SER A 72 7.73 15.37 -10.13
C SER A 72 7.90 13.93 -9.72
N MET A 73 7.17 12.98 -10.34
CA MET A 73 7.20 11.59 -9.93
C MET A 73 8.37 10.84 -10.53
N TYR A 74 9.06 10.10 -9.69
CA TYR A 74 10.19 9.25 -10.03
C TYR A 74 9.98 7.81 -9.54
N GLY A 75 10.96 6.95 -9.80
CA GLY A 75 10.88 5.53 -9.47
C GLY A 75 9.98 4.76 -10.43
N THR A 76 9.09 3.91 -9.90
CA THR A 76 8.20 3.11 -10.74
C THR A 76 6.99 3.93 -11.19
N ASN A 77 6.84 4.08 -12.50
CA ASN A 77 5.76 4.83 -13.13
C ASN A 77 5.09 3.99 -14.23
N ILE A 78 3.88 4.38 -14.62
CA ILE A 78 3.21 3.88 -15.84
C ILE A 78 3.40 4.86 -17.01
N TYR A 79 4.13 5.96 -16.77
CA TYR A 79 4.55 6.97 -17.74
C TYR A 79 3.37 7.68 -18.43
N ILE A 80 2.39 8.11 -17.63
CA ILE A 80 1.26 8.90 -18.12
C ILE A 80 1.68 10.36 -18.36
N GLU A 81 1.15 10.94 -19.44
CA GLU A 81 1.54 12.28 -19.88
C GLU A 81 0.54 13.34 -19.41
N VAL A 82 1.04 14.58 -19.22
CA VAL A 82 0.20 15.73 -18.90
C VAL A 82 -0.83 15.94 -20.02
N GLY A 83 -2.10 16.11 -19.65
CA GLY A 83 -3.21 16.28 -20.58
C GLY A 83 -3.86 14.96 -21.04
N GLU A 84 -3.25 13.81 -20.77
CA GLU A 84 -3.86 12.50 -21.05
C GLU A 84 -5.16 12.35 -20.26
N LYS A 85 -6.11 11.57 -20.83
CA LYS A 85 -7.40 11.31 -20.20
C LYS A 85 -7.57 9.82 -19.94
N MET A 86 -7.45 9.44 -18.68
CA MET A 86 -7.60 8.05 -18.22
C MET A 86 -8.85 7.88 -17.36
N ARG A 87 -9.46 6.69 -17.40
CA ARG A 87 -10.52 6.37 -16.44
C ARG A 87 -9.92 6.11 -15.07
N LEU A 88 -10.65 6.43 -14.01
CA LEU A 88 -10.19 6.16 -12.65
C LEU A 88 -9.82 4.68 -12.45
N ARG A 89 -10.60 3.75 -13.00
CA ARG A 89 -10.27 2.31 -12.91
C ARG A 89 -8.95 1.96 -13.59
N ASP A 90 -8.62 2.59 -14.72
CA ASP A 90 -7.39 2.30 -15.47
C ASP A 90 -6.17 2.83 -14.70
N LEU A 91 -6.33 3.98 -14.02
CA LEU A 91 -5.34 4.51 -13.08
C LEU A 91 -5.13 3.55 -11.89
N ILE A 92 -6.21 2.98 -11.33
CA ILE A 92 -6.12 1.99 -10.23
C ILE A 92 -5.40 0.72 -10.70
N TYR A 93 -5.64 0.25 -11.92
CA TYR A 93 -4.88 -0.88 -12.48
C TYR A 93 -3.39 -0.54 -12.63
N GLY A 94 -3.06 0.63 -13.15
CA GLY A 94 -1.66 1.11 -13.24
C GLY A 94 -1.00 1.22 -11.86
N LEU A 95 -1.74 1.74 -10.89
CA LEU A 95 -1.33 1.85 -9.49
C LEU A 95 -0.98 0.47 -8.88
N LEU A 96 -1.88 -0.50 -8.98
CA LEU A 96 -1.74 -1.79 -8.27
C LEU A 96 -0.90 -2.81 -9.04
N LEU A 97 -1.04 -2.91 -10.37
CA LEU A 97 -0.35 -3.94 -11.16
C LEU A 97 1.07 -3.53 -11.57
N ARG A 98 1.31 -2.22 -11.72
CA ARG A 98 2.62 -1.68 -12.11
C ARG A 98 3.27 -0.86 -11.02
N SER A 99 2.60 -0.68 -9.88
CA SER A 99 3.08 0.16 -8.78
C SER A 99 3.36 1.62 -9.19
N GLY A 100 2.57 2.19 -10.12
CA GLY A 100 2.78 3.52 -10.71
C GLY A 100 2.67 4.64 -9.68
N ASN A 101 3.76 5.38 -9.44
CA ASN A 101 3.77 6.53 -8.55
C ASN A 101 3.00 7.71 -9.18
N ASP A 102 3.16 7.91 -10.50
CA ASP A 102 2.41 8.89 -11.29
C ASP A 102 0.90 8.66 -11.20
N ALA A 103 0.44 7.41 -11.31
CA ALA A 103 -0.97 7.08 -11.13
C ALA A 103 -1.47 7.44 -9.73
N SER A 104 -0.65 7.28 -8.68
CA SER A 104 -1.05 7.56 -7.30
C SER A 104 -1.35 9.04 -7.06
N VAL A 105 -0.51 9.96 -7.59
CA VAL A 105 -0.71 11.41 -7.41
C VAL A 105 -1.89 11.93 -8.23
N VAL A 106 -2.12 11.38 -9.43
CA VAL A 106 -3.32 11.69 -10.23
C VAL A 106 -4.60 11.27 -9.50
N ILE A 107 -4.60 10.06 -8.91
CA ILE A 107 -5.72 9.58 -8.10
C ILE A 107 -5.92 10.49 -6.88
N ALA A 108 -4.84 10.80 -6.16
CA ALA A 108 -4.91 11.65 -4.96
C ALA A 108 -5.53 13.02 -5.27
N ARG A 109 -5.09 13.66 -6.35
CA ARG A 109 -5.66 14.93 -6.79
C ARG A 109 -7.12 14.79 -7.23
N ALA A 110 -7.46 13.75 -7.98
CA ALA A 110 -8.81 13.55 -8.51
C ALA A 110 -9.84 13.30 -7.42
N ILE A 111 -9.47 12.61 -6.33
CA ILE A 111 -10.35 12.21 -5.22
C ILE A 111 -10.29 13.22 -4.08
N GLY A 112 -9.10 13.66 -3.67
CA GLY A 112 -8.90 14.58 -2.54
C GLY A 112 -8.95 16.07 -2.92
N GLY A 113 -8.82 16.39 -4.22
CA GLY A 113 -8.65 17.75 -4.71
C GLY A 113 -7.22 18.28 -4.55
N SER A 114 -6.44 17.72 -3.62
CA SER A 114 -5.00 17.93 -3.46
C SER A 114 -4.39 16.69 -2.78
N GLU A 115 -3.09 16.52 -2.91
CA GLU A 115 -2.37 15.44 -2.25
C GLU A 115 -2.48 15.54 -0.73
N GLU A 116 -2.32 16.73 -0.17
CA GLU A 116 -2.44 16.98 1.27
C GLU A 116 -3.81 16.56 1.82
N LYS A 117 -4.90 16.94 1.12
CA LYS A 117 -6.25 16.53 1.54
C LYS A 117 -6.45 15.03 1.41
N PHE A 118 -5.89 14.42 0.37
CA PHE A 118 -5.96 12.97 0.18
C PHE A 118 -5.21 12.22 1.29
N VAL A 119 -4.03 12.69 1.68
CA VAL A 119 -3.27 12.13 2.83
C VAL A 119 -4.08 12.23 4.13
N LYS A 120 -4.80 13.33 4.35
CA LYS A 120 -5.74 13.42 5.50
C LYS A 120 -6.81 12.33 5.42
N MET A 121 -7.40 12.09 4.23
CA MET A 121 -8.37 11.00 4.03
C MET A 121 -7.74 9.62 4.32
N MET A 122 -6.49 9.37 3.88
CA MET A 122 -5.77 8.12 4.16
C MET A 122 -5.65 7.88 5.66
N ASN A 123 -5.22 8.88 6.42
CA ASN A 123 -5.07 8.77 7.87
C ASN A 123 -6.42 8.63 8.59
N GLN A 124 -7.46 9.32 8.14
CA GLN A 124 -8.83 9.16 8.66
C GLN A 124 -9.35 7.74 8.42
N LYS A 125 -9.14 7.19 7.22
CA LYS A 125 -9.52 5.82 6.89
C LYS A 125 -8.75 4.81 7.73
N ALA A 126 -7.43 4.97 7.86
CA ALA A 126 -6.60 4.13 8.72
C ALA A 126 -7.13 4.08 10.15
N HIS A 127 -7.41 5.23 10.72
CA HIS A 127 -7.99 5.32 12.07
C HIS A 127 -9.37 4.63 12.15
N ALA A 128 -10.24 4.86 11.16
CA ALA A 128 -11.59 4.31 11.14
C ALA A 128 -11.63 2.77 11.06
N ILE A 129 -10.62 2.16 10.41
CA ILE A 129 -10.49 0.68 10.33
C ILE A 129 -9.56 0.09 11.38
N GLY A 130 -9.13 0.90 12.37
CA GLY A 130 -8.38 0.40 13.52
C GLY A 130 -6.86 0.30 13.36
N MET A 131 -6.27 0.85 12.30
CA MET A 131 -4.81 0.87 12.07
C MET A 131 -4.11 1.89 12.99
N LYS A 132 -4.05 1.61 14.29
CA LYS A 132 -3.61 2.55 15.35
C LYS A 132 -2.16 3.00 15.23
N ASN A 133 -1.31 2.19 14.61
CA ASN A 133 0.13 2.43 14.49
C ASN A 133 0.55 2.80 13.06
N THR A 134 -0.38 3.31 12.26
CA THR A 134 -0.17 3.65 10.85
C THR A 134 -0.19 5.15 10.65
N ILE A 135 0.75 5.66 9.87
CA ILE A 135 0.77 7.07 9.42
C ILE A 135 1.09 7.09 7.92
N PHE A 136 0.24 7.80 7.18
CA PHE A 136 0.48 8.13 5.78
C PHE A 136 0.92 9.58 5.65
N LYS A 137 1.91 9.83 4.80
CA LYS A 137 2.48 11.13 4.47
C LYS A 137 2.37 11.47 2.98
N ASN A 138 2.24 10.43 2.15
CA ASN A 138 2.09 10.54 0.70
C ASN A 138 1.26 9.35 0.16
N PRO A 139 0.71 9.44 -1.08
CA PRO A 139 -0.13 8.38 -1.65
C PRO A 139 0.64 7.27 -2.37
N HIS A 140 1.96 7.36 -2.51
CA HIS A 140 2.79 6.48 -3.34
C HIS A 140 3.75 5.58 -2.55
N GLY A 141 4.21 6.01 -1.37
CA GLY A 141 5.14 5.24 -0.54
C GLY A 141 6.62 5.46 -0.87
N LEU A 142 6.98 6.60 -1.51
CA LEU A 142 8.37 7.03 -1.59
C LEU A 142 8.77 7.68 -0.26
N ASP A 143 9.97 7.39 0.22
CA ASP A 143 10.41 7.69 1.59
C ASP A 143 11.42 8.85 1.70
N GLU A 144 11.81 9.52 0.59
CA GLU A 144 12.89 10.52 0.60
C GLU A 144 12.56 11.81 1.38
N GLU A 145 11.32 12.29 1.31
CA GLU A 145 10.89 13.53 1.99
C GLU A 145 9.85 13.26 3.09
N SER A 146 9.19 12.11 3.02
CA SER A 146 8.10 11.77 3.93
C SER A 146 7.89 10.27 4.01
N GLU A 147 7.86 9.73 5.20
CA GLU A 147 7.81 8.29 5.44
C GLU A 147 6.40 7.82 5.80
N ASN A 148 5.92 6.82 5.06
CA ASN A 148 4.72 6.06 5.42
C ASN A 148 5.13 4.84 6.23
N TYR A 149 4.51 4.64 7.40
CA TYR A 149 4.76 3.44 8.18
C TYR A 149 3.50 2.84 8.77
N SER A 150 3.57 1.53 8.98
CA SER A 150 2.52 0.73 9.60
C SER A 150 3.13 -0.44 10.36
N THR A 151 2.26 -1.21 11.01
CA THR A 151 2.56 -2.52 11.61
C THR A 151 1.93 -3.60 10.74
N ALA A 152 2.34 -4.87 10.94
CA ALA A 152 1.69 -6.00 10.28
C ALA A 152 0.30 -6.28 10.89
N TYR A 153 0.09 -5.89 12.17
CA TYR A 153 -1.19 -5.96 12.90
C TYR A 153 -1.99 -4.68 12.75
#